data_ca93483fea78c74afa78016596a9ecef
#
_entry.id   ca93483fea78c74afa78016596a9ecef
#
_cell.length_a   1.000
_cell.length_b   1.000
_cell.length_c   1.000
_cell.angle_alpha   90.00
_cell.angle_beta   90.00
_cell.angle_gamma   90.00
#
_symmetry.space_group_name_H-M   'P 1'
#
loop_
_entity.id
_entity.type
_entity.pdbx_description
1 polymer ?
#
loop_
_entity_poly.entity_id
_entity_poly.type
_entity_poly.pdbx_seq_one_letter_code
_entity_poly.pdbx_strand_id
1 'polypeptide(L)'
;MKYIDYQERAQQGTFNFPIAFYHQTPHSPRYDMQYHWHTQYEIIRIISGTFQLKLEKSTMLCQAGDVIFITSGMLHGGTPHDCVYECIVYDLQILLKNNHACSRIIRDIIDQKITVNTRLSETSETVPAIVHDLCHALSSKKTGYEFMVQGYLYHLLGTIIHEHL
;
A
#
# COMPACT_ATOMS: atom_id res chain seq x y z
N MET A 1 5.70 17.71 -19.76
CA MET A 1 5.69 17.61 -18.30
C MET A 1 6.72 16.56 -17.91
N LYS A 2 7.67 16.87 -17.02
CA LYS A 2 8.76 15.95 -16.67
C LYS A 2 8.26 15.02 -15.54
N TYR A 3 8.76 13.78 -15.46
CA TYR A 3 8.43 12.80 -14.40
C TYR A 3 8.58 13.38 -12.99
N ILE A 4 9.60 14.22 -12.77
CA ILE A 4 9.88 14.90 -11.49
C ILE A 4 8.73 15.81 -11.02
N ASP A 5 7.93 16.33 -11.96
CA ASP A 5 6.83 17.26 -11.64
C ASP A 5 5.69 16.56 -10.87
N TYR A 6 5.65 15.22 -10.91
CA TYR A 6 4.66 14.39 -10.22
C TYR A 6 5.15 13.82 -8.88
N GLN A 7 6.36 14.18 -8.44
CA GLN A 7 6.88 13.67 -7.17
C GLN A 7 6.12 14.23 -5.98
N GLU A 8 5.47 13.36 -5.21
CA GLU A 8 4.97 13.69 -3.89
C GLU A 8 6.13 13.68 -2.88
N ARG A 9 6.30 14.79 -2.15
CA ARG A 9 7.37 14.96 -1.14
C ARG A 9 6.82 14.99 0.27
N ALA A 10 5.57 14.54 0.47
CA ALA A 10 4.96 14.50 1.79
C ALA A 10 5.71 13.52 2.71
N GLN A 11 5.94 13.93 3.95
CA GLN A 11 6.42 13.02 4.97
C GLN A 11 5.26 12.08 5.36
N GLN A 12 5.47 10.79 5.18
CA GLN A 12 4.49 9.76 5.52
C GLN A 12 4.74 9.25 6.95
N GLY A 13 3.76 9.44 7.84
CA GLY A 13 3.89 9.06 9.24
C GLY A 13 4.88 9.93 10.03
N THR A 14 5.59 9.32 10.97
CA THR A 14 6.60 9.97 11.80
C THR A 14 8.00 9.39 11.53
N PHE A 15 9.06 10.05 12.01
CA PHE A 15 10.44 9.55 11.88
C PHE A 15 10.62 8.14 12.48
N ASN A 16 9.99 7.87 13.61
CA ASN A 16 10.09 6.57 14.29
C ASN A 16 9.09 5.54 13.79
N PHE A 17 8.02 5.98 13.14
CA PHE A 17 6.96 5.15 12.57
C PHE A 17 6.53 5.73 11.21
N PRO A 18 7.31 5.48 10.15
CA PRO A 18 7.10 6.07 8.81
C PRO A 18 6.01 5.31 8.06
N ILE A 19 4.82 5.28 8.64
CA ILE A 19 3.61 4.67 8.08
C ILE A 19 2.48 5.68 8.21
N ALA A 20 1.86 6.04 7.09
CA ALA A 20 0.66 6.86 7.05
C ALA A 20 -0.55 6.02 6.65
N PHE A 21 -1.70 6.36 7.20
CA PHE A 21 -2.98 5.73 6.90
C PHE A 21 -4.00 6.78 6.52
N TYR A 22 -4.68 6.56 5.40
CA TYR A 22 -5.71 7.44 4.87
C TYR A 22 -6.98 6.64 4.64
N HIS A 23 -8.09 7.13 5.16
CA HIS A 23 -9.43 6.62 4.88
C HIS A 23 -10.18 7.67 4.05
N GLN A 24 -10.55 7.33 2.83
CA GLN A 24 -11.13 8.23 1.85
C GLN A 24 -12.60 7.86 1.57
N THR A 25 -13.43 8.86 1.64
CA THR A 25 -14.85 8.77 1.35
C THR A 25 -15.23 9.86 0.34
N PRO A 26 -16.44 9.83 -0.29
CA PRO A 26 -16.88 10.87 -1.21
C PRO A 26 -16.84 12.30 -0.65
N HIS A 27 -16.76 12.44 0.68
CA HIS A 27 -16.69 13.75 1.35
C HIS A 27 -15.26 14.17 1.75
N SER A 28 -14.27 13.34 1.45
CA SER A 28 -12.87 13.63 1.79
C SER A 28 -12.30 14.72 0.88
N PRO A 29 -11.51 15.69 1.41
CA PRO A 29 -10.92 16.77 0.61
C PRO A 29 -9.97 16.30 -0.49
N ARG A 30 -9.39 15.12 -0.32
CA ARG A 30 -8.48 14.46 -1.29
C ARG A 30 -9.08 13.16 -1.81
N TYR A 31 -10.37 13.19 -2.12
CA TYR A 31 -11.09 12.02 -2.60
C TYR A 31 -10.51 11.50 -3.92
N ASP A 32 -10.28 12.38 -4.90
CA ASP A 32 -9.55 12.03 -6.11
C ASP A 32 -8.05 11.91 -5.81
N MET A 33 -7.49 10.75 -6.12
CA MET A 33 -6.06 10.52 -6.01
C MET A 33 -5.35 11.16 -7.20
N GLN A 34 -4.71 12.29 -6.97
CA GLN A 34 -3.95 12.99 -8.01
C GLN A 34 -2.83 12.10 -8.55
N TYR A 35 -2.50 12.24 -9.84
CA TYR A 35 -1.46 11.45 -10.48
C TYR A 35 -0.08 11.86 -9.96
N HIS A 36 0.60 10.95 -9.26
CA HIS A 36 1.86 11.21 -8.54
C HIS A 36 2.71 9.95 -8.40
N TRP A 37 3.93 10.12 -7.89
CA TRP A 37 4.80 9.04 -7.43
C TRP A 37 5.54 9.44 -6.16
N HIS A 38 5.94 8.47 -5.36
CA HIS A 38 6.73 8.62 -4.14
C HIS A 38 7.70 7.44 -3.95
N THR A 39 8.66 7.59 -3.04
CA THR A 39 9.66 6.56 -2.75
C THR A 39 9.17 5.46 -1.79
N GLN A 40 8.04 5.68 -1.15
CA GLN A 40 7.39 4.71 -0.27
C GLN A 40 6.65 3.64 -1.09
N TYR A 41 6.28 2.56 -0.43
CA TYR A 41 5.32 1.57 -0.91
C TYR A 41 3.92 1.98 -0.48
N GLU A 42 2.91 1.60 -1.23
CA GLU A 42 1.52 1.87 -0.88
C GLU A 42 0.66 0.63 -1.07
N ILE A 43 -0.27 0.42 -0.13
CA ILE A 43 -1.34 -0.56 -0.24
C ILE A 43 -2.65 0.21 -0.34
N ILE A 44 -3.42 -0.03 -1.41
CA ILE A 44 -4.75 0.55 -1.60
C ILE A 44 -5.77 -0.58 -1.43
N ARG A 45 -6.73 -0.39 -0.52
CA ARG A 45 -7.85 -1.32 -0.29
C ARG A 45 -9.16 -0.65 -0.68
N ILE A 46 -9.94 -1.30 -1.52
CA ILE A 46 -11.27 -0.83 -1.89
C ILE A 46 -12.31 -1.45 -0.96
N ILE A 47 -13.07 -0.62 -0.25
CA ILE A 47 -14.10 -1.05 0.69
C ILE A 47 -15.46 -1.14 0.00
N SER A 48 -15.82 -0.12 -0.81
CA SER A 48 -17.07 -0.07 -1.56
C SER A 48 -16.93 0.77 -2.82
N GLY A 49 -17.87 0.62 -3.75
CA GLY A 49 -17.86 1.33 -5.02
C GLY A 49 -16.80 0.85 -5.98
N THR A 50 -16.35 1.72 -6.88
CA THR A 50 -15.32 1.41 -7.86
C THR A 50 -14.25 2.50 -7.88
N PHE A 51 -13.03 2.11 -8.24
CA PHE A 51 -11.87 2.99 -8.30
C PHE A 51 -11.12 2.75 -9.62
N GLN A 52 -11.08 3.74 -10.48
CA GLN A 52 -10.33 3.68 -11.72
C GLN A 52 -8.87 4.04 -11.45
N LEU A 53 -8.03 3.04 -11.18
CA LEU A 53 -6.59 3.22 -10.96
C LEU A 53 -5.89 3.45 -12.30
N LYS A 54 -5.13 4.51 -12.38
CA LYS A 54 -4.26 4.84 -13.52
C LYS A 54 -2.82 4.63 -13.11
N LEU A 55 -2.12 3.80 -13.85
CA LEU A 55 -0.68 3.55 -13.74
C LEU A 55 0.04 4.18 -14.93
N GLU A 56 1.38 4.19 -14.91
CA GLU A 56 2.17 4.79 -16.00
C GLU A 56 1.77 4.30 -17.40
N LYS A 57 1.53 2.99 -17.54
CA LYS A 57 1.29 2.34 -18.84
C LYS A 57 -0.07 1.65 -18.97
N SER A 58 -0.88 1.69 -17.94
CA SER A 58 -2.15 0.98 -17.91
C SER A 58 -3.19 1.65 -17.04
N THR A 59 -4.43 1.27 -17.23
CA THR A 59 -5.54 1.65 -16.36
C THR A 59 -6.24 0.38 -15.89
N MET A 60 -6.61 0.32 -14.63
CA MET A 60 -7.25 -0.83 -14.01
C MET A 60 -8.52 -0.37 -13.30
N LEU A 61 -9.63 -1.05 -13.53
CA LEU A 61 -10.83 -0.86 -12.72
C LEU A 61 -10.75 -1.76 -11.49
N CYS A 62 -10.75 -1.14 -10.32
CA CYS A 62 -10.77 -1.80 -9.02
C CYS A 62 -12.17 -1.72 -8.42
N GLN A 63 -12.58 -2.74 -7.65
CA GLN A 63 -13.88 -2.85 -7.02
C GLN A 63 -13.77 -3.26 -5.55
N ALA A 64 -14.88 -3.23 -4.83
CA ALA A 64 -14.92 -3.66 -3.43
C ALA A 64 -14.28 -5.04 -3.22
N GLY A 65 -13.38 -5.13 -2.24
CA GLY A 65 -12.56 -6.31 -1.95
C GLY A 65 -11.18 -6.31 -2.59
N ASP A 66 -10.94 -5.46 -3.59
CA ASP A 66 -9.61 -5.38 -4.22
C ASP A 66 -8.55 -4.81 -3.26
N VAL A 67 -7.37 -5.42 -3.32
CA VAL A 67 -6.14 -4.97 -2.66
C VAL A 67 -5.07 -4.77 -3.72
N ILE A 68 -4.55 -3.54 -3.79
CA ILE A 68 -3.57 -3.10 -4.77
C ILE A 68 -2.25 -2.80 -4.07
N PHE A 69 -1.15 -3.23 -4.66
CA PHE A 69 0.20 -2.99 -4.17
C PHE A 69 0.94 -2.07 -5.14
N ILE A 70 1.32 -0.89 -4.67
CA ILE A 70 2.08 0.11 -5.42
C ILE A 70 3.53 0.05 -4.93
N THR A 71 4.43 -0.22 -5.85
CA THR A 71 5.86 -0.26 -5.56
C THR A 71 6.47 1.15 -5.53
N SER A 72 7.59 1.28 -4.83
CA SER A 72 8.37 2.52 -4.78
C SER A 72 8.64 3.07 -6.19
N GLY A 73 8.39 4.34 -6.39
CA GLY A 73 8.61 5.04 -7.65
C GLY A 73 7.56 4.82 -8.75
N MET A 74 6.56 3.97 -8.51
CA MET A 74 5.49 3.75 -9.49
C MET A 74 4.60 5.00 -9.62
N LEU A 75 4.46 5.52 -10.83
CA LEU A 75 3.58 6.64 -11.14
C LEU A 75 2.13 6.15 -11.18
N HIS A 76 1.30 6.67 -10.30
CA HIS A 76 -0.07 6.23 -10.10
C HIS A 76 -1.00 7.38 -9.70
N GLY A 77 -2.30 7.14 -9.84
CA GLY A 77 -3.38 8.02 -9.42
C GLY A 77 -4.71 7.33 -9.64
N GLY A 78 -5.81 7.93 -9.21
CA GLY A 78 -7.10 7.26 -9.39
C GLY A 78 -8.30 8.14 -9.23
N THR A 79 -9.37 7.74 -9.91
CA THR A 79 -10.68 8.39 -9.85
C THR A 79 -11.67 7.43 -9.19
N PRO A 80 -12.13 7.75 -7.97
CA PRO A 80 -13.15 6.97 -7.27
C PRO A 80 -14.56 7.29 -7.82
N HIS A 81 -15.45 6.30 -7.81
CA HIS A 81 -16.85 6.42 -8.15
C HIS A 81 -17.70 5.80 -7.05
N ASP A 82 -18.37 6.62 -6.25
CA ASP A 82 -19.11 6.23 -5.04
C ASP A 82 -18.31 5.26 -4.17
N CYS A 83 -17.00 5.50 -4.08
CA CYS A 83 -16.02 4.60 -3.55
C CYS A 83 -15.62 5.01 -2.13
N VAL A 84 -15.47 4.03 -1.26
CA VAL A 84 -14.73 4.17 0.00
C VAL A 84 -13.47 3.33 -0.14
N TYR A 85 -12.31 3.95 0.08
CA TYR A 85 -11.02 3.27 -0.04
C TYR A 85 -10.04 3.72 1.05
N GLU A 86 -9.06 2.89 1.31
CA GLU A 86 -8.01 3.13 2.29
C GLU A 86 -6.65 3.02 1.63
N CYS A 87 -5.71 3.90 2.05
CA CYS A 87 -4.33 3.87 1.62
C CYS A 87 -3.40 3.72 2.82
N ILE A 88 -2.43 2.83 2.72
CA ILE A 88 -1.34 2.67 3.67
C ILE A 88 -0.05 2.99 2.93
N VAL A 89 0.58 4.11 3.24
CA VAL A 89 1.85 4.54 2.63
C VAL A 89 2.96 4.31 3.65
N TYR A 90 3.99 3.53 3.31
CA TYR A 90 5.02 3.14 4.27
C TYR A 90 6.39 2.96 3.64
N ASP A 91 7.43 3.20 4.45
CA ASP A 91 8.81 2.89 4.08
C ASP A 91 9.11 1.42 4.42
N LEU A 92 9.32 0.60 3.38
CA LEU A 92 9.62 -0.82 3.55
C LEU A 92 10.92 -1.06 4.35
N GLN A 93 11.83 -0.09 4.40
CA GLN A 93 13.07 -0.19 5.16
C GLN A 93 12.85 -0.31 6.67
N ILE A 94 11.67 0.07 7.19
CA ILE A 94 11.33 -0.13 8.61
C ILE A 94 11.42 -1.61 9.01
N LEU A 95 11.14 -2.52 8.07
CA LEU A 95 11.17 -3.96 8.31
C LEU A 95 12.57 -4.57 8.22
N LEU A 96 13.58 -3.82 7.77
CA LEU A 96 14.98 -4.28 7.73
C LEU A 96 15.68 -4.22 9.09
N LYS A 97 15.21 -3.36 10.00
CA LYS A 97 15.88 -3.11 11.27
C LYS A 97 15.84 -4.37 12.15
N ASN A 98 17.03 -4.90 12.49
CA ASN A 98 17.19 -6.05 13.40
C ASN A 98 16.53 -7.36 12.95
N ASN A 99 16.22 -7.53 11.67
CA ASN A 99 15.62 -8.74 11.13
C ASN A 99 16.53 -9.39 10.09
N HIS A 100 17.48 -10.22 10.54
CA HIS A 100 18.40 -10.90 9.64
C HIS A 100 17.76 -12.01 8.79
N ALA A 101 16.73 -12.68 9.31
CA ALA A 101 16.07 -13.78 8.61
C ALA A 101 15.33 -13.33 7.34
N CYS A 102 14.60 -12.21 7.42
CA CYS A 102 13.80 -11.69 6.31
C CYS A 102 14.57 -10.67 5.46
N SER A 103 15.70 -10.13 5.95
CA SER A 103 16.37 -8.97 5.34
C SER A 103 16.79 -9.19 3.89
N ARG A 104 17.16 -10.41 3.50
CA ARG A 104 17.53 -10.72 2.11
C ARG A 104 16.33 -10.52 1.17
N ILE A 105 15.20 -11.12 1.50
CA ILE A 105 13.98 -11.04 0.67
C ILE A 105 13.45 -9.61 0.61
N ILE A 106 13.42 -8.91 1.74
CA ILE A 106 12.99 -7.51 1.80
C ILE A 106 13.89 -6.63 0.91
N ARG A 107 15.21 -6.83 0.94
CA ARG A 107 16.14 -6.11 0.04
C ARG A 107 15.91 -6.47 -1.42
N ASP A 108 15.65 -7.72 -1.74
CA ASP A 108 15.38 -8.15 -3.12
C ASP A 108 14.07 -7.52 -3.66
N ILE A 109 13.08 -7.24 -2.80
CA ILE A 109 11.89 -6.45 -3.15
C ILE A 109 12.27 -4.96 -3.37
N ILE A 110 13.04 -4.36 -2.45
CA ILE A 110 13.48 -2.95 -2.53
C ILE A 110 14.34 -2.74 -3.79
N ASP A 111 15.24 -3.66 -4.08
CA ASP A 111 16.13 -3.65 -5.26
C ASP A 111 15.39 -4.03 -6.55
N GLN A 112 14.08 -4.28 -6.49
CA GLN A 112 13.23 -4.69 -7.62
C GLN A 112 13.70 -5.98 -8.32
N LYS A 113 14.39 -6.86 -7.61
CA LYS A 113 14.75 -8.21 -8.07
C LYS A 113 13.59 -9.18 -7.95
N ILE A 114 12.68 -8.92 -7.01
CA ILE A 114 11.39 -9.60 -6.85
C ILE A 114 10.32 -8.64 -7.32
N THR A 115 9.55 -9.05 -8.31
CA THR A 115 8.39 -8.31 -8.80
C THR A 115 7.15 -8.79 -8.05
N VAL A 116 6.37 -7.86 -7.54
CA VAL A 116 5.11 -8.12 -6.83
C VAL A 116 3.94 -7.72 -7.74
N ASN A 117 2.91 -8.55 -7.81
CA ASN A 117 1.71 -8.27 -8.59
C ASN A 117 1.01 -7.01 -8.07
N THR A 118 0.53 -6.17 -8.98
CA THR A 118 -0.16 -4.93 -8.60
C THR A 118 -1.51 -5.23 -7.93
N ARG A 119 -2.29 -6.21 -8.42
CA ARG A 119 -3.55 -6.63 -7.79
C ARG A 119 -3.34 -7.93 -7.04
N LEU A 120 -3.17 -7.85 -5.72
CA LEU A 120 -2.90 -9.01 -4.86
C LEU A 120 -4.15 -9.86 -4.61
N SER A 121 -5.32 -9.24 -4.55
CA SER A 121 -6.60 -9.92 -4.28
C SER A 121 -7.10 -10.80 -5.42
N GLU A 122 -6.51 -10.70 -6.61
CA GLU A 122 -6.93 -11.48 -7.78
C GLU A 122 -6.64 -12.98 -7.61
N THR A 123 -5.56 -13.31 -6.91
CA THR A 123 -5.05 -14.68 -6.75
C THR A 123 -4.90 -15.13 -5.32
N SER A 124 -5.16 -14.25 -4.34
CA SER A 124 -5.04 -14.56 -2.91
C SER A 124 -6.34 -14.30 -2.16
N GLU A 125 -6.84 -15.33 -1.47
CA GLU A 125 -7.94 -15.18 -0.52
C GLU A 125 -7.46 -14.69 0.85
N THR A 126 -6.18 -14.82 1.16
CA THR A 126 -5.58 -14.48 2.46
C THR A 126 -5.26 -12.99 2.57
N VAL A 127 -4.75 -12.38 1.51
CA VAL A 127 -4.32 -10.97 1.49
C VAL A 127 -5.41 -9.99 1.93
N PRO A 128 -6.68 -10.08 1.47
CA PRO A 128 -7.72 -9.15 1.90
C PRO A 128 -7.96 -9.14 3.43
N ALA A 129 -7.88 -10.30 4.09
CA ALA A 129 -8.04 -10.41 5.54
C ALA A 129 -6.85 -9.76 6.28
N ILE A 130 -5.61 -10.03 5.85
CA ILE A 130 -4.41 -9.43 6.44
C ILE A 130 -4.46 -7.89 6.32
N VAL A 131 -4.83 -7.38 5.15
CA VAL A 131 -4.89 -5.93 4.91
C VAL A 131 -6.07 -5.30 5.68
N HIS A 132 -7.19 -6.01 5.85
CA HIS A 132 -8.27 -5.57 6.73
C HIS A 132 -7.78 -5.34 8.16
N ASP A 133 -7.08 -6.33 8.73
CA ASP A 133 -6.58 -6.25 10.11
C ASP A 133 -5.50 -5.18 10.26
N LEU A 134 -4.63 -5.01 9.25
CA LEU A 134 -3.65 -3.95 9.19
C LEU A 134 -4.30 -2.56 9.20
N CYS A 135 -5.31 -2.33 8.37
CA CYS A 135 -6.09 -1.08 8.34
C CYS A 135 -6.80 -0.84 9.68
N HIS A 136 -7.38 -1.89 10.28
CA HIS A 136 -8.03 -1.78 11.59
C HIS A 136 -7.03 -1.40 12.69
N ALA A 137 -5.84 -1.97 12.72
CA ALA A 137 -4.81 -1.59 13.68
C ALA A 137 -4.39 -0.12 13.52
N LEU A 138 -4.19 0.35 12.28
CA LEU A 138 -3.81 1.73 11.96
C LEU A 138 -4.91 2.75 12.27
N SER A 139 -6.17 2.39 12.10
CA SER A 139 -7.32 3.28 12.38
C SER A 139 -7.62 3.38 13.88
N SER A 140 -7.55 2.27 14.60
CA SER A 140 -7.92 2.20 16.03
C SER A 140 -6.84 2.74 16.96
N LYS A 141 -5.57 2.62 16.60
CA LYS A 141 -4.38 3.07 17.35
C LYS A 141 -4.39 2.67 18.83
N LYS A 142 -4.91 1.47 19.13
CA LYS A 142 -4.88 0.93 20.49
C LYS A 142 -3.44 0.69 20.95
N THR A 143 -3.22 0.67 22.27
CA THR A 143 -1.88 0.38 22.83
C THR A 143 -1.26 -0.85 22.19
N GLY A 144 -0.06 -0.74 21.65
CA GLY A 144 0.65 -1.82 20.98
C GLY A 144 0.31 -1.96 19.48
N TYR A 145 -0.45 -1.02 18.90
CA TYR A 145 -0.80 -1.07 17.47
C TYR A 145 0.43 -1.08 16.56
N GLU A 146 1.53 -0.47 16.97
CA GLU A 146 2.79 -0.45 16.20
C GLU A 146 3.37 -1.87 16.03
N PHE A 147 3.24 -2.72 17.06
CA PHE A 147 3.63 -4.13 16.97
C PHE A 147 2.72 -4.90 16.01
N MET A 148 1.40 -4.67 16.14
CA MET A 148 0.41 -5.31 15.26
C MET A 148 0.63 -4.93 13.81
N VAL A 149 0.83 -3.65 13.53
CA VAL A 149 1.06 -3.14 12.17
C VAL A 149 2.31 -3.77 11.55
N GLN A 150 3.44 -3.81 12.26
CA GLN A 150 4.66 -4.45 11.77
C GLN A 150 4.45 -5.96 11.57
N GLY A 151 3.78 -6.62 12.50
CA GLY A 151 3.43 -8.05 12.40
C GLY A 151 2.59 -8.35 11.14
N TYR A 152 1.57 -7.55 10.85
CA TYR A 152 0.76 -7.68 9.64
C TYR A 152 1.55 -7.38 8.36
N LEU A 153 2.45 -6.42 8.37
CA LEU A 153 3.32 -6.15 7.22
C LEU A 153 4.26 -7.33 6.94
N TYR A 154 4.85 -7.95 7.98
CA TYR A 154 5.63 -9.18 7.80
C TYR A 154 4.76 -10.34 7.30
N HIS A 155 3.56 -10.50 7.83
CA HIS A 155 2.61 -11.53 7.40
C HIS A 155 2.25 -11.33 5.92
N LEU A 156 1.91 -10.10 5.52
CA LEU A 156 1.61 -9.76 4.14
C LEU A 156 2.76 -10.09 3.19
N LEU A 157 3.98 -9.66 3.52
CA LEU A 157 5.16 -9.97 2.69
C LEU A 157 5.43 -11.48 2.63
N GLY A 158 5.27 -12.18 3.76
CA GLY A 158 5.39 -13.64 3.80
C GLY A 158 4.38 -14.32 2.88
N THR A 159 3.13 -13.86 2.89
CA THR A 159 2.05 -14.37 2.01
C THR A 159 2.36 -14.07 0.54
N ILE A 160 2.78 -12.83 0.20
CA ILE A 160 3.18 -12.45 -1.16
C ILE A 160 4.25 -13.40 -1.71
N ILE A 161 5.27 -13.69 -0.91
CA ILE A 161 6.36 -14.58 -1.34
C ILE A 161 5.90 -16.03 -1.42
N HIS A 162 5.10 -16.50 -0.43
CA HIS A 162 4.62 -17.88 -0.38
C HIS A 162 3.66 -18.23 -1.52
N GLU A 163 2.78 -17.30 -1.86
CA GLU A 163 1.75 -17.47 -2.89
C GLU A 163 2.23 -16.99 -4.29
N HIS A 164 3.46 -16.51 -4.40
CA HIS A 164 4.05 -16.00 -5.66
C HIS A 164 3.24 -14.88 -6.31
N LEU A 165 2.75 -13.93 -5.52
CA LEU A 165 1.92 -12.80 -5.94
C LEU A 165 2.71 -11.67 -6.60
#